data_24e9eac8defdd3b341397b8fc14371ae
#
_entry.id   24e9eac8defdd3b341397b8fc14371ae
#
_cell.length_a   1.000
_cell.length_b   1.000
_cell.length_c   1.000
_cell.angle_alpha   90.00
_cell.angle_beta   90.00
_cell.angle_gamma   90.00
#
_symmetry.space_group_name_H-M   'P 1'
#
loop_
_entity.id
_entity.type
_entity.pdbx_description
1 polymer ?
#
loop_
_entity_poly.entity_id
_entity_poly.type
_entity_poly.pdbx_seq_one_letter_code
_entity_poly.pdbx_strand_id
1 'polypeptide(L)'
;MKLYIGSDHAGFEMKEALKDWMVKEFPSIQIQDKGCPSAESCDYADYAHAVAESLNNDSRGILLCGSANGVSIAANKHAGVRAALCWTEEIATLARQHNDANILSIPARFVTLQVAEAMVRTFFNTPFEGGRHAKRVEKIDL
;
A
#
# COMPACT_ATOMS: atom_id res chain seq x y z
N MET A 1 -12.62 -6.65 -5.98
CA MET A 1 -11.32 -6.66 -5.27
C MET A 1 -11.49 -6.10 -3.87
N LYS A 2 -10.80 -6.67 -2.92
CA LYS A 2 -10.78 -6.17 -1.54
C LYS A 2 -9.48 -5.40 -1.29
N LEU A 3 -9.60 -4.26 -0.63
CA LEU A 3 -8.47 -3.43 -0.25
C LEU A 3 -8.38 -3.35 1.27
N TYR A 4 -7.20 -3.62 1.80
CA TYR A 4 -6.89 -3.41 3.20
C TYR A 4 -6.03 -2.15 3.32
N ILE A 5 -6.40 -1.24 4.20
CA ILE A 5 -5.66 0.00 4.40
C ILE A 5 -5.31 0.16 5.87
N GLY A 6 -4.09 0.61 6.14
CA GLY A 6 -3.63 0.87 7.49
C GLY A 6 -2.63 2.00 7.52
N SER A 7 -2.49 2.62 8.68
CA SER A 7 -1.52 3.69 8.89
C SER A 7 -1.10 3.76 10.35
N ASP A 8 -0.02 4.50 10.60
CA ASP A 8 0.24 5.01 11.94
C ASP A 8 -0.42 6.40 12.12
N HIS A 9 -0.13 7.05 13.23
CA HIS A 9 -0.69 8.38 13.52
C HIS A 9 -0.27 9.43 12.49
N ALA A 10 0.94 9.35 11.92
CA ALA A 10 1.41 10.31 10.92
C ALA A 10 0.66 10.18 9.59
N GLY A 11 0.19 8.99 9.26
CA GLY A 11 -0.57 8.72 8.04
C GLY A 11 -2.08 8.73 8.21
N PHE A 12 -2.58 8.95 9.43
CA PHE A 12 -4.00 8.82 9.73
C PHE A 12 -4.89 9.75 8.88
N GLU A 13 -4.57 11.04 8.83
CA GLU A 13 -5.38 12.02 8.10
C GLU A 13 -5.42 11.71 6.61
N MET A 14 -4.27 11.37 6.02
CA MET A 14 -4.21 11.00 4.60
C MET A 14 -4.96 9.69 4.34
N LYS A 15 -4.87 8.71 5.25
CA LYS A 15 -5.63 7.46 5.15
C LYS A 15 -7.13 7.75 5.07
N GLU A 16 -7.65 8.60 5.96
CA GLU A 16 -9.07 8.95 5.97
C GLU A 16 -9.49 9.67 4.69
N ALA A 17 -8.68 10.62 4.23
CA ALA A 17 -8.94 11.32 2.97
C ALA A 17 -8.92 10.37 1.76
N LEU A 18 -7.98 9.43 1.71
CA LEU A 18 -7.91 8.44 0.64
C LEU A 18 -9.11 7.49 0.66
N LYS A 19 -9.58 7.09 1.84
CA LYS A 19 -10.77 6.24 1.94
C LYS A 19 -11.99 6.94 1.34
N ASP A 20 -12.22 8.19 1.68
CA ASP A 20 -13.34 8.98 1.15
C ASP A 20 -13.25 9.12 -0.37
N TRP A 21 -12.05 9.40 -0.88
CA TRP A 21 -11.81 9.54 -2.31
C TRP A 21 -12.01 8.20 -3.05
N MET A 22 -11.49 7.09 -2.49
CA MET A 22 -11.60 5.78 -3.13
C MET A 22 -13.03 5.27 -3.24
N VAL A 23 -13.88 5.56 -2.28
CA VAL A 23 -15.30 5.19 -2.34
C VAL A 23 -15.98 5.77 -3.59
N LYS A 24 -15.59 6.97 -3.99
CA LYS A 24 -16.13 7.65 -5.17
C LYS A 24 -15.44 7.21 -6.45
N GLU A 25 -14.12 7.09 -6.42
CA GLU A 25 -13.32 6.77 -7.61
C GLU A 25 -13.41 5.28 -7.99
N PHE A 26 -13.49 4.40 -7.01
CA PHE A 26 -13.52 2.94 -7.21
C PHE A 26 -14.68 2.32 -6.44
N PRO A 27 -15.94 2.57 -6.86
CA PRO A 27 -17.12 2.14 -6.09
C PRO A 27 -17.25 0.61 -5.94
N SER A 28 -16.58 -0.17 -6.79
CA SER A 28 -16.61 -1.64 -6.71
C SER A 28 -15.57 -2.23 -5.75
N ILE A 29 -14.62 -1.43 -5.24
CA ILE A 29 -13.60 -1.91 -4.31
C ILE A 29 -14.18 -1.93 -2.90
N GLN A 30 -14.00 -3.06 -2.20
CA GLN A 30 -14.38 -3.19 -0.79
C GLN A 30 -13.20 -2.79 0.07
N ILE A 31 -13.33 -1.70 0.81
CA ILE A 31 -12.27 -1.15 1.66
C ILE A 31 -12.47 -1.64 3.09
N GLN A 32 -11.42 -2.24 3.67
CA GLN A 32 -11.39 -2.58 5.09
C GLN A 32 -10.23 -1.84 5.75
N ASP A 33 -10.56 -0.95 6.68
CA ASP A 33 -9.58 -0.20 7.46
C ASP A 33 -9.08 -1.09 8.61
N LYS A 34 -7.76 -1.31 8.63
CA LYS A 34 -7.09 -2.12 9.67
C LYS A 34 -6.50 -1.25 10.79
N GLY A 35 -6.72 0.07 10.75
CA GLY A 35 -6.24 1.01 11.76
C GLY A 35 -5.10 1.88 11.18
N CYS A 36 -4.59 2.84 11.92
CA CYS A 36 -4.95 3.17 13.33
C CYS A 36 -6.30 3.90 13.41
N PRO A 37 -6.93 3.91 14.59
CA PRO A 37 -8.25 4.51 14.74
C PRO A 37 -8.24 6.02 14.96
N SER A 38 -7.10 6.63 15.19
CA SER A 38 -6.99 8.06 15.49
C SER A 38 -5.61 8.59 15.15
N ALA A 39 -5.42 9.91 15.31
CA ALA A 39 -4.13 10.57 15.14
C ALA A 39 -3.24 10.51 16.39
N GLU A 40 -3.65 9.79 17.42
CA GLU A 40 -2.84 9.60 18.62
C GLU A 40 -1.66 8.67 18.33
N SER A 41 -0.52 8.91 18.99
CA SER A 41 0.70 8.14 18.80
C SER A 41 0.45 6.64 18.91
N CYS A 42 0.95 5.88 17.96
CA CYS A 42 0.80 4.43 17.88
C CYS A 42 1.98 3.82 17.13
N ASP A 43 2.07 2.49 17.17
CA ASP A 43 3.17 1.76 16.55
C ASP A 43 2.82 1.34 15.13
N TYR A 44 3.56 1.85 14.14
CA TYR A 44 3.32 1.56 12.72
C TYR A 44 3.34 0.05 12.41
N ALA A 45 4.19 -0.72 13.10
CA ALA A 45 4.33 -2.14 12.82
C ALA A 45 3.04 -2.93 13.06
N ASP A 46 2.26 -2.58 14.08
CA ASP A 46 1.00 -3.26 14.39
C ASP A 46 0.05 -3.22 13.18
N TYR A 47 -0.05 -2.06 12.55
CA TYR A 47 -0.96 -1.86 11.42
C TYR A 47 -0.41 -2.41 10.11
N ALA A 48 0.92 -2.36 9.94
CA ALA A 48 1.57 -3.01 8.80
C ALA A 48 1.35 -4.52 8.83
N HIS A 49 1.51 -5.15 9.99
CA HIS A 49 1.26 -6.60 10.15
C HIS A 49 -0.21 -6.92 9.90
N ALA A 50 -1.13 -6.11 10.44
CA ALA A 50 -2.57 -6.33 10.26
C ALA A 50 -2.97 -6.33 8.78
N VAL A 51 -2.43 -5.41 7.98
CA VAL A 51 -2.67 -5.37 6.54
C VAL A 51 -2.02 -6.58 5.85
N ALA A 52 -0.76 -6.83 6.15
CA ALA A 52 -0.01 -7.92 5.52
C ALA A 52 -0.65 -9.29 5.75
N GLU A 53 -1.08 -9.57 6.97
CA GLU A 53 -1.74 -10.84 7.33
C GLU A 53 -3.10 -11.02 6.67
N SER A 54 -3.75 -9.94 6.26
CA SER A 54 -5.07 -9.99 5.62
C SER A 54 -5.00 -10.30 4.14
N LEU A 55 -3.85 -10.13 3.50
CA LEU A 55 -3.73 -10.26 2.04
C LEU A 55 -3.95 -11.68 1.55
N ASN A 56 -4.58 -11.78 0.38
CA ASN A 56 -4.68 -12.99 -0.42
C ASN A 56 -4.49 -12.62 -1.89
N ASN A 57 -4.64 -13.58 -2.80
CA ASN A 57 -4.39 -13.37 -4.22
C ASN A 57 -5.35 -12.37 -4.88
N ASP A 58 -6.52 -12.13 -4.27
CA ASP A 58 -7.56 -11.24 -4.81
C ASP A 58 -7.64 -9.90 -4.09
N SER A 59 -6.65 -9.59 -3.26
CA SER A 59 -6.63 -8.35 -2.48
C SER A 59 -5.32 -7.60 -2.63
N ARG A 60 -5.35 -6.31 -2.27
CA ARG A 60 -4.18 -5.46 -2.20
C ARG A 60 -4.22 -4.64 -0.92
N GLY A 61 -3.09 -4.06 -0.56
CA GLY A 61 -2.97 -3.23 0.61
C GLY A 61 -2.45 -1.84 0.30
N ILE A 62 -2.80 -0.90 1.18
CA ILE A 62 -2.20 0.43 1.21
C ILE A 62 -1.75 0.67 2.66
N LEU A 63 -0.51 1.08 2.82
CA LEU A 63 0.06 1.45 4.11
C LEU A 63 0.61 2.87 4.07
N LEU A 64 0.39 3.61 5.14
CA LEU A 64 0.88 4.97 5.27
C LEU A 64 1.58 5.15 6.61
N CYS A 65 2.73 5.80 6.59
CA CYS A 65 3.33 6.37 7.79
C CYS A 65 4.17 7.58 7.35
N GLY A 66 4.83 8.26 8.28
CA GLY A 66 5.53 9.50 7.97
C GLY A 66 6.45 9.41 6.76
N SER A 67 7.41 8.48 6.78
CA SER A 67 8.34 8.23 5.68
C SER A 67 8.01 6.98 4.88
N ALA A 68 7.06 6.18 5.32
CA ALA A 68 6.68 4.87 4.80
C ALA A 68 7.78 3.79 4.95
N ASN A 69 8.93 4.12 5.51
CA ASN A 69 9.99 3.13 5.74
C ASN A 69 9.54 2.03 6.70
N GLY A 70 9.05 2.41 7.87
CA GLY A 70 8.68 1.45 8.92
C GLY A 70 7.59 0.49 8.50
N VAL A 71 6.51 0.99 7.90
CA VAL A 71 5.40 0.14 7.44
C VAL A 71 5.85 -0.80 6.33
N SER A 72 6.74 -0.35 5.44
CA SER A 72 7.27 -1.19 4.36
C SER A 72 8.14 -2.30 4.90
N ILE A 73 9.05 -1.97 5.83
CA ILE A 73 9.95 -2.96 6.44
C ILE A 73 9.15 -4.02 7.17
N ALA A 74 8.18 -3.61 8.00
CA ALA A 74 7.35 -4.54 8.79
C ALA A 74 6.51 -5.43 7.88
N ALA A 75 5.84 -4.87 6.87
CA ALA A 75 5.00 -5.64 5.95
C ALA A 75 5.82 -6.66 5.17
N ASN A 76 7.02 -6.30 4.73
CA ASN A 76 7.88 -7.18 3.93
C ASN A 76 8.50 -8.34 4.72
N LYS A 77 8.27 -8.43 6.03
CA LYS A 77 8.63 -9.62 6.81
C LYS A 77 7.69 -10.80 6.58
N HIS A 78 6.55 -10.57 5.96
CA HIS A 78 5.55 -11.61 5.67
C HIS A 78 5.83 -12.23 4.31
N ALA A 79 5.81 -13.57 4.24
CA ALA A 79 5.95 -14.28 2.98
C ALA A 79 4.82 -13.90 2.01
N GLY A 80 5.15 -13.72 0.75
CA GLY A 80 4.18 -13.34 -0.27
C GLY A 80 3.79 -11.88 -0.27
N VAL A 81 4.34 -11.06 0.63
CA VAL A 81 4.07 -9.63 0.70
C VAL A 81 5.19 -8.86 0.00
N ARG A 82 4.81 -7.98 -0.91
CA ARG A 82 5.71 -7.09 -1.63
C ARG A 82 5.18 -5.67 -1.48
N ALA A 83 5.62 -5.03 -0.39
CA ALA A 83 5.26 -3.65 -0.09
C ALA A 83 6.29 -2.72 -0.74
N ALA A 84 5.83 -1.87 -1.62
CA ALA A 84 6.67 -0.91 -2.33
C ALA A 84 6.48 0.49 -1.79
N LEU A 85 7.55 1.11 -1.33
CA LEU A 85 7.56 2.51 -0.91
C LEU A 85 7.62 3.38 -2.18
N CYS A 86 6.56 4.15 -2.42
CA CYS A 86 6.45 4.97 -3.61
C CYS A 86 6.16 6.42 -3.24
N TRP A 87 6.80 7.34 -3.97
CA TRP A 87 6.65 8.78 -3.74
C TRP A 87 6.28 9.54 -5.02
N THR A 88 6.17 8.85 -6.15
CA THR A 88 5.69 9.39 -7.42
C THR A 88 4.83 8.35 -8.13
N GLU A 89 4.00 8.82 -9.05
CA GLU A 89 3.19 7.94 -9.89
C GLU A 89 4.07 6.98 -10.72
N GLU A 90 5.21 7.46 -11.23
CA GLU A 90 6.13 6.64 -12.01
C GLU A 90 6.68 5.46 -11.20
N ILE A 91 7.11 5.71 -9.96
CA ILE A 91 7.60 4.64 -9.07
C ILE A 91 6.49 3.63 -8.78
N ALA A 92 5.26 4.08 -8.55
CA ALA A 92 4.12 3.18 -8.33
C ALA A 92 3.83 2.32 -9.57
N THR A 93 3.97 2.90 -10.76
CA THR A 93 3.84 2.16 -12.03
C THR A 93 4.87 1.03 -12.10
N LEU A 94 6.13 1.35 -11.85
CA LEU A 94 7.22 0.36 -11.89
C LEU A 94 7.07 -0.72 -10.82
N ALA A 95 6.59 -0.35 -9.63
CA ALA A 95 6.33 -1.31 -8.55
C ALA A 95 5.32 -2.38 -8.99
N ARG A 96 4.31 -1.99 -9.75
CA ARG A 96 3.35 -2.93 -10.32
C ARG A 96 3.93 -3.71 -11.48
N GLN A 97 4.47 -3.01 -12.47
CA GLN A 97 4.93 -3.63 -13.72
C GLN A 97 6.08 -4.62 -13.49
N HIS A 98 7.04 -4.27 -12.64
CA HIS A 98 8.27 -5.03 -12.47
C HIS A 98 8.29 -5.92 -11.23
N ASN A 99 7.64 -5.52 -10.16
CA ASN A 99 7.75 -6.19 -8.86
C ASN A 99 6.47 -6.88 -8.40
N ASP A 100 5.38 -6.71 -9.14
CA ASP A 100 4.07 -7.22 -8.74
C ASP A 100 3.76 -6.86 -7.29
N ALA A 101 4.02 -5.60 -6.94
CA ALA A 101 3.79 -5.12 -5.58
C ALA A 101 2.31 -5.27 -5.22
N ASN A 102 2.04 -5.84 -4.06
CA ASN A 102 0.68 -6.04 -3.57
C ASN A 102 0.33 -5.12 -2.40
N ILE A 103 1.30 -4.36 -1.90
CA ILE A 103 1.07 -3.26 -0.97
C ILE A 103 1.76 -2.00 -1.52
N LEU A 104 1.01 -0.91 -1.54
CA LEU A 104 1.54 0.43 -1.82
C LEU A 104 1.79 1.13 -0.49
N SER A 105 3.04 1.51 -0.22
CA SER A 105 3.40 2.25 0.99
C SER A 105 3.63 3.71 0.64
N ILE A 106 2.89 4.60 1.30
CA ILE A 106 2.83 6.04 0.98
C ILE A 106 3.48 6.85 2.11
N PRO A 107 4.55 7.63 1.82
CA PRO A 107 5.19 8.50 2.81
C PRO A 107 4.36 9.78 3.01
N ALA A 108 3.43 9.74 3.96
CA ALA A 108 2.42 10.79 4.13
C ALA A 108 2.99 12.19 4.39
N ARG A 109 4.20 12.29 4.98
CA ARG A 109 4.85 13.59 5.23
C ARG A 109 5.61 14.13 4.03
N PHE A 110 5.76 13.36 2.97
CA PHE A 110 6.62 13.71 1.83
C PHE A 110 5.88 13.79 0.50
N VAL A 111 4.58 13.48 0.48
CA VAL A 111 3.76 13.58 -0.72
C VAL A 111 2.48 14.35 -0.41
N THR A 112 1.92 14.99 -1.44
CA THR A 112 0.61 15.64 -1.34
C THR A 112 -0.50 14.60 -1.48
N LEU A 113 -1.72 14.95 -1.08
CA LEU A 113 -2.88 14.08 -1.28
C LEU A 113 -3.08 13.79 -2.77
N GLN A 114 -2.88 14.77 -3.65
CA GLN A 114 -3.03 14.62 -5.10
C GLN A 114 -2.04 13.59 -5.66
N VAL A 115 -0.79 13.62 -5.20
CA VAL A 115 0.21 12.63 -5.59
C VAL A 115 -0.18 11.24 -5.08
N ALA A 116 -0.65 11.15 -3.82
CA ALA A 116 -1.11 9.89 -3.25
C ALA A 116 -2.28 9.30 -4.05
N GLU A 117 -3.26 10.13 -4.43
CA GLU A 117 -4.39 9.70 -5.26
C GLU A 117 -3.92 9.17 -6.61
N ALA A 118 -2.97 9.86 -7.27
CA ALA A 118 -2.41 9.42 -8.55
C ALA A 118 -1.69 8.07 -8.40
N MET A 119 -0.92 7.89 -7.32
CA MET A 119 -0.25 6.62 -7.04
C MET A 119 -1.25 5.48 -6.80
N VAL A 120 -2.31 5.73 -6.05
CA VAL A 120 -3.35 4.73 -5.79
C VAL A 120 -4.05 4.33 -7.09
N ARG A 121 -4.43 5.30 -7.91
CA ARG A 121 -5.07 5.03 -9.21
C ARG A 121 -4.17 4.16 -10.09
N THR A 122 -2.91 4.51 -10.20
CA THR A 122 -1.92 3.74 -10.95
C THR A 122 -1.75 2.34 -10.36
N PHE A 123 -1.69 2.23 -9.05
CA PHE A 123 -1.50 0.95 -8.38
C PHE A 123 -2.64 -0.04 -8.66
N PHE A 124 -3.87 0.43 -8.77
CA PHE A 124 -5.01 -0.43 -9.11
C PHE A 124 -5.11 -0.75 -10.59
N ASN A 125 -4.69 0.16 -11.46
CA ASN A 125 -4.91 0.06 -12.91
C ASN A 125 -3.74 -0.55 -13.68
N THR A 126 -2.59 -0.78 -13.02
CA THR A 126 -1.39 -1.26 -13.70
C THR A 126 -1.20 -2.76 -13.43
N PRO A 127 -1.23 -3.60 -14.48
CA PRO A 127 -0.97 -5.03 -14.34
C PRO A 127 0.52 -5.31 -14.19
N PHE A 128 0.84 -6.50 -13.66
CA PHE A 128 2.20 -7.03 -13.67
C PHE A 128 2.56 -7.42 -15.12
N GLU A 129 3.74 -7.02 -15.58
CA GLU A 129 4.20 -7.36 -16.92
C GLU A 129 4.57 -8.85 -17.09
N GLY A 130 4.96 -9.51 -16.01
CA GLY A 130 5.43 -10.88 -16.08
C GLY A 130 6.76 -10.99 -16.83
N GLY A 131 6.84 -11.93 -17.79
CA GLY A 131 8.05 -12.10 -18.59
C GLY A 131 9.30 -12.31 -17.73
N ARG A 132 10.35 -11.56 -18.04
CA ARG A 132 11.64 -11.61 -17.30
C ARG A 132 11.50 -11.22 -15.83
N HIS A 133 10.47 -10.46 -15.47
CA HIS A 133 10.26 -9.99 -14.10
C HIS A 133 9.73 -11.11 -13.19
N ALA A 134 8.97 -12.06 -13.73
CA ALA A 134 8.36 -13.15 -12.97
C ALA A 134 9.41 -13.96 -12.20
N LYS A 135 10.49 -14.33 -12.84
CA LYS A 135 11.59 -15.09 -12.22
C LYS A 135 12.22 -14.31 -11.05
N ARG A 136 12.34 -13.00 -11.19
CA ARG A 136 12.92 -12.15 -10.14
C ARG A 136 11.99 -12.03 -8.96
N VAL A 137 10.69 -11.87 -9.21
CA VAL A 137 9.66 -11.81 -8.16
C VAL A 137 9.62 -13.11 -7.36
N GLU A 138 9.69 -14.26 -8.04
CA GLU A 138 9.71 -15.57 -7.40
C GLU A 138 10.87 -15.75 -6.41
N LYS A 139 11.96 -15.02 -6.60
CA LYS A 139 13.14 -15.10 -5.73
C LYS A 139 13.11 -14.13 -4.55
N ILE A 140 12.07 -13.31 -4.40
CA ILE A 140 11.96 -12.38 -3.28
C ILE A 140 11.78 -13.12 -1.97
N ASP A 141 10.91 -14.13 -1.95
CA ASP A 141 10.71 -14.95 -0.77
C ASP A 141 11.83 -15.99 -0.63
N LEU A 142 12.22 -16.25 0.61
CA LEU A 142 13.28 -17.21 0.94
C LEU A 142 12.74 -18.64 1.04
#